data_da47f0913f823becf8c2fe1a1a27ff4b
#
_entry.id   da47f0913f823becf8c2fe1a1a27ff4b
#
_cell.length_a   1.000
_cell.length_b   1.000
_cell.length_c   1.000
_cell.angle_alpha   90.00
_cell.angle_beta   90.00
_cell.angle_gamma   90.00
#
_symmetry.space_group_name_H-M   'P 1'
#
loop_
_entity.id
_entity.type
_entity.pdbx_description
1 polymer ?
#
loop_
_entity_poly.entity_id
_entity_poly.type
_entity_poly.pdbx_seq_one_letter_code
_entity_poly.pdbx_strand_id
1 'polypeptide(L)'
;MKTEYLCTEYWQWLQMNPAKARIHRHQQDETARQLARAGCTEKALVASGEAFEIAQAIMLSLHQHDTDMLETKQDMVAFVTLASGLAKKLALVNTHFKAAKSLKVAREQLRVLAPLFACHFDILMLMRQLEMSLNEGEAYYERQTFSQRELH
;
A
#
# COMPACT_ATOMS: atom_id res chain seq x y z
N MET A 1 -6.14 -2.35 -13.95
CA MET A 1 -6.42 -1.76 -12.62
C MET A 1 -6.43 -0.25 -12.74
N LYS A 2 -7.41 0.38 -12.13
CA LYS A 2 -7.56 1.84 -12.19
C LYS A 2 -6.80 2.48 -11.03
N THR A 3 -5.88 3.40 -11.36
CA THR A 3 -5.16 4.20 -10.37
C THR A 3 -6.02 5.39 -9.91
N GLU A 4 -5.85 5.81 -8.67
CA GLU A 4 -6.55 6.97 -8.10
C GLU A 4 -5.66 8.21 -8.03
N TYR A 5 -4.37 8.02 -7.77
CA TYR A 5 -3.42 9.11 -7.51
C TYR A 5 -2.41 9.33 -8.64
N LEU A 6 -1.99 8.27 -9.33
CA LEU A 6 -1.05 8.34 -10.44
C LEU A 6 -1.77 8.23 -11.78
N CYS A 7 -1.22 8.85 -12.81
CA CYS A 7 -1.71 8.58 -14.16
C CYS A 7 -1.33 7.16 -14.60
N THR A 8 -2.17 6.55 -15.43
CA THR A 8 -2.03 5.17 -15.86
C THR A 8 -0.70 4.91 -16.58
N GLU A 9 -0.26 5.82 -17.42
CA GLU A 9 1.00 5.70 -18.18
C GLU A 9 2.21 5.67 -17.27
N TYR A 10 2.28 6.56 -16.29
CA TYR A 10 3.36 6.58 -15.30
C TYR A 10 3.37 5.30 -14.47
N TRP A 11 2.21 4.84 -14.02
CA TRP A 11 2.06 3.61 -13.25
C TRP A 11 2.54 2.39 -14.05
N GLN A 12 2.20 2.29 -15.34
CA GLN A 12 2.70 1.24 -16.24
C GLN A 12 4.22 1.31 -16.40
N TRP A 13 4.76 2.51 -16.55
CA TRP A 13 6.21 2.71 -16.64
C TRP A 13 6.92 2.21 -15.38
N LEU A 14 6.35 2.47 -14.20
CA LEU A 14 6.90 2.00 -12.92
C LEU A 14 6.95 0.46 -12.87
N GLN A 15 5.93 -0.22 -13.37
CA GLN A 15 5.92 -1.69 -13.45
C GLN A 15 7.06 -2.23 -14.30
N MET A 16 7.41 -1.53 -15.37
CA MET A 16 8.49 -1.93 -16.28
C MET A 16 9.88 -1.53 -15.77
N ASN A 17 9.95 -0.69 -14.75
CA ASN A 17 11.20 -0.15 -14.21
C ASN A 17 11.24 -0.24 -12.68
N PRO A 18 11.23 -1.45 -12.09
CA PRO A 18 11.09 -1.63 -10.64
C PRO A 18 12.22 -0.99 -9.82
N ALA A 19 13.45 -0.98 -10.32
CA ALA A 19 14.57 -0.34 -9.60
C ALA A 19 14.35 1.18 -9.46
N LYS A 20 13.92 1.84 -10.53
CA LYS A 20 13.57 3.27 -10.52
C LYS A 20 12.31 3.52 -9.68
N ALA A 21 11.35 2.61 -9.74
CA ALA A 21 10.13 2.69 -8.96
C ALA A 21 10.44 2.69 -7.45
N ARG A 22 11.41 1.88 -6.99
CA ARG A 22 11.82 1.87 -5.57
C ARG A 22 12.39 3.21 -5.13
N ILE A 23 13.16 3.87 -5.99
CA ILE A 23 13.68 5.22 -5.72
C ILE A 23 12.53 6.21 -5.61
N HIS A 24 11.60 6.19 -6.56
CA HIS A 24 10.43 7.08 -6.56
C HIS A 24 9.53 6.83 -5.35
N ARG A 25 9.33 5.56 -4.96
CA ARG A 25 8.58 5.19 -3.76
C ARG A 25 9.17 5.84 -2.51
N HIS A 26 10.47 5.72 -2.33
CA HIS A 26 11.15 6.30 -1.19
C HIS A 26 11.05 7.83 -1.16
N GLN A 27 11.27 8.47 -2.30
CA GLN A 27 11.16 9.93 -2.42
C GLN A 27 9.74 10.42 -2.11
N GLN A 28 8.74 9.72 -2.61
CA GLN A 28 7.35 10.11 -2.42
C GLN A 28 6.88 9.88 -0.98
N ASP A 29 7.32 8.79 -0.35
CA ASP A 29 7.06 8.54 1.07
C ASP A 29 7.69 9.64 1.94
N GLU A 30 8.91 10.04 1.66
CA GLU A 30 9.58 11.13 2.39
C GLU A 30 8.84 12.45 2.19
N THR A 31 8.39 12.75 0.97
CA THR A 31 7.57 13.93 0.68
C THR A 31 6.29 13.93 1.51
N ALA A 32 5.61 12.77 1.59
CA ALA A 32 4.40 12.63 2.39
C ALA A 32 4.65 12.91 3.87
N ARG A 33 5.77 12.41 4.41
CA ARG A 33 6.15 12.64 5.82
C ARG A 33 6.45 14.11 6.09
N GLN A 34 7.17 14.75 5.20
CA GLN A 34 7.49 16.19 5.33
C GLN A 34 6.23 17.05 5.30
N LEU A 35 5.32 16.77 4.37
CA LEU A 35 4.04 17.47 4.27
C LEU A 35 3.17 17.26 5.52
N ALA A 36 3.15 16.06 6.07
CA ALA A 36 2.43 15.76 7.30
C ALA A 36 2.99 16.55 8.49
N ARG A 37 4.33 16.61 8.63
CA ARG A 37 5.00 17.40 9.67
C ARG A 37 4.72 18.89 9.55
N ALA A 38 4.59 19.38 8.32
CA ALA A 38 4.27 20.78 8.05
C ALA A 38 2.77 21.11 8.22
N GLY A 39 1.94 20.13 8.57
CA GLY A 39 0.51 20.32 8.74
C GLY A 39 -0.30 20.38 7.45
N CYS A 40 0.31 20.07 6.30
CA CYS A 40 -0.35 20.05 4.99
C CYS A 40 -1.08 18.71 4.79
N THR A 41 -2.18 18.50 5.49
CA THR A 41 -2.88 17.22 5.58
C THR A 41 -3.35 16.68 4.23
N GLU A 42 -3.98 17.52 3.40
CA GLU A 42 -4.49 17.08 2.09
C GLU A 42 -3.36 16.71 1.12
N LYS A 43 -2.31 17.54 1.06
CA LYS A 43 -1.15 17.25 0.22
C LYS A 43 -0.40 16.01 0.68
N ALA A 44 -0.29 15.82 2.01
CA ALA A 44 0.32 14.62 2.59
C ALA A 44 -0.48 13.37 2.23
N LEU A 45 -1.80 13.44 2.23
CA LEU A 45 -2.69 12.36 1.83
C LEU A 45 -2.45 11.97 0.37
N VAL A 46 -2.42 12.94 -0.54
CA VAL A 46 -2.16 12.68 -1.96
C VAL A 46 -0.79 12.05 -2.16
N ALA A 47 0.25 12.59 -1.52
CA ALA A 47 1.60 12.03 -1.61
C ALA A 47 1.68 10.60 -1.07
N SER A 48 0.96 10.30 0.01
CA SER A 48 0.85 8.92 0.54
C SER A 48 0.13 7.99 -0.42
N GLY A 49 -0.92 8.45 -1.08
CA GLY A 49 -1.63 7.69 -2.11
C GLY A 49 -0.74 7.38 -3.30
N GLU A 50 0.04 8.36 -3.75
CA GLU A 50 1.01 8.18 -4.82
C GLU A 50 2.09 7.16 -4.43
N ALA A 51 2.66 7.27 -3.23
CA ALA A 51 3.66 6.32 -2.73
C ALA A 51 3.08 4.89 -2.66
N PHE A 52 1.85 4.75 -2.20
CA PHE A 52 1.17 3.46 -2.15
C PHE A 52 0.98 2.87 -3.56
N GLU A 53 0.54 3.66 -4.52
CA GLU A 53 0.37 3.19 -5.91
C GLU A 53 1.70 2.84 -6.58
N ILE A 54 2.80 3.54 -6.25
CA ILE A 54 4.14 3.13 -6.68
C ILE A 54 4.48 1.75 -6.11
N ALA A 55 4.22 1.54 -4.82
CA ALA A 55 4.44 0.24 -4.18
C ALA A 55 3.60 -0.87 -4.81
N GLN A 56 2.36 -0.59 -5.20
CA GLN A 56 1.52 -1.53 -5.96
C GLN A 56 2.14 -1.91 -7.29
N ALA A 57 2.65 -0.94 -8.03
CA ALA A 57 3.32 -1.18 -9.31
C ALA A 57 4.52 -2.12 -9.14
N ILE A 58 5.31 -1.92 -8.09
CA ILE A 58 6.45 -2.79 -7.77
C ILE A 58 5.98 -4.21 -7.47
N MET A 59 4.95 -4.37 -6.65
CA MET A 59 4.39 -5.69 -6.30
C MET A 59 3.93 -6.45 -7.55
N LEU A 60 3.30 -5.77 -8.49
CA LEU A 60 2.83 -6.36 -9.74
C LEU A 60 3.97 -6.69 -10.71
N SER A 61 5.14 -6.11 -10.52
CA SER A 61 6.34 -6.41 -11.33
C SER A 61 7.10 -7.65 -10.84
N LEU A 62 6.85 -8.16 -9.64
CA LEU A 62 7.60 -9.26 -9.03
C LEU A 62 7.57 -10.56 -9.86
N HIS A 63 6.51 -10.78 -10.62
CA HIS A 63 6.38 -11.95 -11.48
C HIS A 63 7.10 -11.81 -12.83
N GLN A 64 7.57 -10.61 -13.19
CA GLN A 64 8.17 -10.29 -14.48
C GLN A 64 9.71 -10.28 -14.43
N HIS A 65 10.30 -10.22 -13.25
CA HIS A 65 11.73 -10.04 -13.05
C HIS A 65 12.26 -11.04 -12.01
N ASP A 66 13.48 -11.55 -12.26
CA ASP A 66 14.21 -12.28 -11.25
C ASP A 66 14.56 -11.32 -10.12
N THR A 67 13.94 -11.51 -8.98
CA THR A 67 14.08 -10.62 -7.84
C THR A 67 14.82 -11.32 -6.71
N ASP A 68 15.76 -10.62 -6.08
CA ASP A 68 16.38 -11.06 -4.84
C ASP A 68 15.28 -11.25 -3.77
N MET A 69 15.32 -12.38 -3.08
CA MET A 69 14.32 -12.70 -2.05
C MET A 69 14.30 -11.68 -0.91
N LEU A 70 15.45 -11.14 -0.53
CA LEU A 70 15.52 -10.07 0.48
C LEU A 70 14.81 -8.81 -0.01
N GLU A 71 15.07 -8.42 -1.25
CA GLU A 71 14.42 -7.26 -1.87
C GLU A 71 12.91 -7.47 -2.01
N THR A 72 12.48 -8.68 -2.36
CA THR A 72 11.07 -9.05 -2.41
C THR A 72 10.38 -8.87 -1.05
N LYS A 73 11.01 -9.34 0.03
CA LYS A 73 10.50 -9.16 1.39
C LYS A 73 10.40 -7.68 1.77
N GLN A 74 11.41 -6.89 1.43
CA GLN A 74 11.42 -5.46 1.66
C GLN A 74 10.30 -4.74 0.91
N ASP A 75 10.06 -5.13 -0.34
CA ASP A 75 8.98 -4.57 -1.15
C ASP A 75 7.60 -4.90 -0.56
N MET A 76 7.41 -6.12 -0.08
CA MET A 76 6.16 -6.54 0.57
C MET A 76 5.90 -5.76 1.85
N VAL A 77 6.92 -5.60 2.69
CA VAL A 77 6.81 -4.82 3.93
C VAL A 77 6.53 -3.35 3.62
N ALA A 78 7.22 -2.77 2.65
CA ALA A 78 7.00 -1.39 2.23
C ALA A 78 5.55 -1.19 1.71
N PHE A 79 5.06 -2.13 0.91
CA PHE A 79 3.70 -2.09 0.39
C PHE A 79 2.65 -2.03 1.51
N VAL A 80 2.76 -2.90 2.49
CA VAL A 80 1.83 -2.96 3.63
C VAL A 80 1.98 -1.74 4.54
N THR A 81 3.20 -1.28 4.77
CA THR A 81 3.47 -0.08 5.56
C THR A 81 2.86 1.16 4.92
N LEU A 82 3.00 1.30 3.61
CA LEU A 82 2.42 2.43 2.87
C LEU A 82 0.89 2.35 2.80
N ALA A 83 0.33 1.16 2.66
CA ALA A 83 -1.13 0.95 2.75
C ALA A 83 -1.67 1.39 4.11
N SER A 84 -1.00 0.99 5.19
CA SER A 84 -1.38 1.35 6.56
C SER A 84 -1.24 2.86 6.81
N GLY A 85 -0.18 3.48 6.29
CA GLY A 85 0.02 4.93 6.40
C GLY A 85 -1.04 5.73 5.65
N LEU A 86 -1.42 5.27 4.46
CA LEU A 86 -2.50 5.89 3.69
C LEU A 86 -3.83 5.76 4.42
N ALA A 87 -4.15 4.58 4.94
CA ALA A 87 -5.38 4.34 5.70
C ALA A 87 -5.47 5.27 6.92
N LYS A 88 -4.36 5.46 7.65
CA LYS A 88 -4.28 6.40 8.78
C LYS A 88 -4.63 7.83 8.36
N LYS A 89 -4.07 8.30 7.25
CA LYS A 89 -4.34 9.65 6.74
C LYS A 89 -5.78 9.81 6.27
N LEU A 90 -6.33 8.79 5.61
CA LEU A 90 -7.75 8.78 5.22
C LEU A 90 -8.66 8.86 6.45
N ALA A 91 -8.34 8.16 7.51
CA ALA A 91 -9.09 8.20 8.77
C ALA A 91 -9.03 9.59 9.42
N LEU A 92 -7.88 10.27 9.35
CA LEU A 92 -7.73 11.62 9.89
C LEU A 92 -8.63 12.66 9.21
N VAL A 93 -9.00 12.43 7.96
CA VAL A 93 -9.95 13.29 7.23
C VAL A 93 -11.37 12.70 7.23
N ASN A 94 -11.67 11.83 8.19
CA ASN A 94 -13.00 11.22 8.40
C ASN A 94 -13.49 10.35 7.24
N THR A 95 -12.59 9.74 6.48
CA THR A 95 -12.92 8.80 5.41
C THR A 95 -12.55 7.37 5.79
N HIS A 96 -13.10 6.88 6.90
CA HIS A 96 -12.84 5.54 7.44
C HIS A 96 -13.22 4.42 6.46
N PHE A 97 -14.26 4.64 5.69
CA PHE A 97 -14.67 3.70 4.64
C PHE A 97 -13.55 3.51 3.59
N LYS A 98 -12.95 4.61 3.15
CA LYS A 98 -11.83 4.55 2.20
C LYS A 98 -10.58 3.94 2.82
N ALA A 99 -10.35 4.19 4.12
CA ALA A 99 -9.25 3.58 4.86
C ALA A 99 -9.38 2.05 4.87
N ALA A 100 -10.55 1.53 5.24
CA ALA A 100 -10.83 0.10 5.22
C ALA A 100 -10.67 -0.49 3.81
N LYS A 101 -11.19 0.20 2.80
CA LYS A 101 -11.10 -0.23 1.40
C LYS A 101 -9.64 -0.33 0.92
N SER A 102 -8.78 0.63 1.27
CA SER A 102 -7.37 0.62 0.90
C SER A 102 -6.65 -0.62 1.47
N LEU A 103 -6.93 -0.97 2.71
CA LEU A 103 -6.36 -2.15 3.35
C LEU A 103 -6.89 -3.45 2.75
N LYS A 104 -8.17 -3.49 2.41
CA LYS A 104 -8.78 -4.63 1.72
C LYS A 104 -8.12 -4.87 0.37
N VAL A 105 -7.93 -3.84 -0.43
CA VAL A 105 -7.27 -3.92 -1.75
C VAL A 105 -5.84 -4.46 -1.59
N ALA A 106 -5.09 -3.94 -0.62
CA ALA A 106 -3.74 -4.41 -0.34
C ALA A 106 -3.72 -5.89 0.05
N ARG A 107 -4.64 -6.32 0.90
CA ARG A 107 -4.78 -7.73 1.32
C ARG A 107 -5.08 -8.65 0.14
N GLU A 108 -6.01 -8.26 -0.72
CA GLU A 108 -6.37 -9.02 -1.92
C GLU A 108 -5.19 -9.15 -2.89
N GLN A 109 -4.40 -8.09 -3.05
CA GLN A 109 -3.21 -8.11 -3.90
C GLN A 109 -2.14 -9.07 -3.37
N LEU A 110 -1.91 -9.11 -2.06
CA LEU A 110 -0.99 -10.10 -1.47
C LEU A 110 -1.46 -11.53 -1.74
N ARG A 111 -2.75 -11.80 -1.61
CA ARG A 111 -3.31 -13.13 -1.88
C ARG A 111 -3.08 -13.59 -3.32
N VAL A 112 -3.26 -12.69 -4.27
CA VAL A 112 -3.04 -12.97 -5.69
C VAL A 112 -1.59 -13.36 -5.96
N LEU A 113 -0.64 -12.80 -5.22
CA LEU A 113 0.80 -13.07 -5.40
C LEU A 113 1.27 -14.34 -4.70
N ALA A 114 0.53 -14.86 -3.72
CA ALA A 114 0.95 -16.02 -2.93
C ALA A 114 1.36 -17.24 -3.76
N PRO A 115 0.64 -17.64 -4.83
CA PRO A 115 1.05 -18.80 -5.65
C PRO A 115 2.42 -18.65 -6.28
N LEU A 116 2.91 -17.45 -6.54
CA LEU A 116 4.25 -17.22 -7.11
C LEU A 116 5.37 -17.64 -6.16
N PHE A 117 5.08 -17.72 -4.86
CA PHE A 117 6.04 -18.02 -3.81
C PHE A 117 5.77 -19.36 -3.13
N ALA A 118 5.07 -20.29 -3.82
CA ALA A 118 4.68 -21.57 -3.25
C ALA A 118 5.88 -22.40 -2.73
N CYS A 119 7.06 -22.23 -3.34
CA CYS A 119 8.29 -22.92 -2.94
C CYS A 119 9.15 -22.12 -1.94
N HIS A 120 8.69 -20.97 -1.49
CA HIS A 120 9.42 -20.07 -0.60
C HIS A 120 8.68 -19.90 0.72
N PHE A 121 8.89 -20.84 1.62
CA PHE A 121 8.16 -20.88 2.90
C PHE A 121 8.31 -19.61 3.74
N ASP A 122 9.51 -19.04 3.79
CA ASP A 122 9.79 -17.81 4.55
C ASP A 122 9.02 -16.60 4.01
N ILE A 123 8.86 -16.50 2.69
CA ILE A 123 8.05 -15.45 2.07
C ILE A 123 6.57 -15.67 2.36
N LEU A 124 6.08 -16.90 2.26
CA LEU A 124 4.69 -17.21 2.57
C LEU A 124 4.35 -16.91 4.03
N MET A 125 5.28 -17.17 4.95
CA MET A 125 5.10 -16.82 6.37
C MET A 125 5.03 -15.30 6.57
N LEU A 126 5.89 -14.54 5.90
CA LEU A 126 5.84 -13.08 5.94
C LEU A 126 4.51 -12.58 5.36
N MET A 127 4.11 -13.08 4.21
CA MET A 127 2.83 -12.69 3.58
C MET A 127 1.64 -12.93 4.50
N ARG A 128 1.65 -14.05 5.21
CA ARG A 128 0.60 -14.37 6.18
C ARG A 128 0.56 -13.37 7.33
N GLN A 129 1.70 -13.00 7.89
CA GLN A 129 1.79 -12.00 8.94
C GLN A 129 1.31 -10.62 8.46
N LEU A 130 1.72 -10.22 7.26
CA LEU A 130 1.30 -8.96 6.65
C LEU A 130 -0.21 -8.95 6.37
N GLU A 131 -0.74 -10.05 5.86
CA GLU A 131 -2.17 -10.21 5.60
C GLU A 131 -2.99 -10.09 6.90
N MET A 132 -2.53 -10.70 7.99
CA MET A 132 -3.18 -10.57 9.30
C MET A 132 -3.21 -9.13 9.79
N SER A 133 -2.09 -8.40 9.64
CA SER A 133 -2.01 -6.99 10.00
C SER A 133 -2.99 -6.13 9.19
N LEU A 134 -3.08 -6.36 7.88
CA LEU A 134 -4.04 -5.67 7.01
C LEU A 134 -5.48 -5.97 7.42
N ASN A 135 -5.77 -7.21 7.72
CA ASN A 135 -7.12 -7.65 8.13
C ASN A 135 -7.55 -7.00 9.45
N GLU A 136 -6.65 -6.91 10.41
CA GLU A 136 -6.91 -6.24 11.69
C GLU A 136 -7.20 -4.74 11.48
N GLY A 137 -6.40 -4.06 10.66
CA GLY A 137 -6.60 -2.66 10.32
C GLY A 137 -7.91 -2.41 9.57
N GLU A 138 -8.24 -3.27 8.61
CA GLU A 138 -9.50 -3.22 7.88
C GLU A 138 -10.69 -3.32 8.83
N ALA A 139 -10.69 -4.32 9.72
CA ALA A 139 -11.74 -4.50 10.71
C ALA A 139 -11.88 -3.30 11.65
N TYR A 140 -10.75 -2.71 12.06
CA TYR A 140 -10.76 -1.51 12.91
C TYR A 140 -11.47 -0.34 12.22
N TYR A 141 -11.12 -0.03 10.96
CA TYR A 141 -11.72 1.08 10.23
C TYR A 141 -13.18 0.81 9.84
N GLU A 142 -13.55 -0.43 9.59
CA GLU A 142 -14.96 -0.81 9.38
C GLU A 142 -15.81 -0.53 10.61
N ARG A 143 -15.31 -0.85 11.81
CA ARG A 143 -16.00 -0.53 13.06
C ARG A 143 -16.15 0.98 13.25
N GLN A 144 -15.13 1.76 12.91
CA GLN A 144 -15.20 3.22 12.98
C GLN A 144 -16.25 3.78 12.02
N THR A 145 -16.36 3.22 10.83
CA THR A 145 -17.41 3.59 9.87
C THR A 145 -18.80 3.34 10.42
N PHE A 146 -19.01 2.19 11.07
CA PHE A 146 -20.29 1.86 11.72
C PHE A 146 -20.65 2.84 12.83
N SER A 147 -19.70 3.13 13.71
CA SER A 147 -19.90 4.10 14.80
C SER A 147 -20.27 5.48 14.30
N GLN A 148 -19.68 5.93 13.20
CA GLN A 148 -20.02 7.22 12.59
C GLN A 148 -21.44 7.25 12.03
N ARG A 149 -21.91 6.15 11.45
CA ARG A 149 -23.27 6.04 10.91
C ARG A 149 -24.34 6.06 12.00
N GLU A 150 -24.06 5.47 13.16
CA GLU A 150 -24.97 5.46 14.30
C GLU A 150 -25.13 6.85 14.96
N LEU A 151 -24.09 7.70 14.85
CA LEU A 151 -24.10 9.05 15.42
C LEU A 151 -24.79 10.09 14.50
N HIS A 152 -25.09 9.73 13.30
CA HIS A 152 -25.77 10.56 12.31
C HIS A 152 -27.06 9.91 11.82
#